data_87a778d19c0e7e93aff6c19027ba7e48
#
_entry.id   87a778d19c0e7e93aff6c19027ba7e48
#
_cell.length_a   1.000
_cell.length_b   1.000
_cell.length_c   1.000
_cell.angle_alpha   90.00
_cell.angle_beta   90.00
_cell.angle_gamma   90.00
#
_symmetry.space_group_name_H-M   'P 1'
#
loop_
_entity.id
_entity.type
_entity.pdbx_description
1 polymer ?
#
loop_
_entity_poly.entity_id
_entity_poly.type
_entity_poly.pdbx_seq_one_letter_code
_entity_poly.pdbx_strand_id
1 'polypeptide(L)'
;MFIDRKTELELLEQRYRSNQAELFVLYGRRRVGKTELLHAFCADKPHVFFIATLSSDSEQLATFSQQVYGFTHADVPSGFTFPSWEAALRVLGELPGQPKPIIVLDEFTYLISGNKAIPSILQKVWDEKLKNTQIMMVLCGSYIGMMETEVLGYQAPLYGRRTASTLLRPMDLASSALFFPGYSAEEKFITWAVVGGMPYYLRTFQDSQNVFSNIRQHILDAQSGTLFNEPRLLLMEELREPRNYFSILRAIAQGRTRLNEIAQGAGIGDVTTVARYLDILQQMRLITRRV
;
A
#
# COMPACT_ATOMS: atom_id res chain seq x y z
N MET A 1 -11.40 -11.09 10.06
CA MET A 1 -11.57 -10.21 11.23
C MET A 1 -10.61 -9.04 11.06
N PHE A 2 -11.11 -7.80 11.10
CA PHE A 2 -10.29 -6.57 11.10
C PHE A 2 -9.85 -6.27 12.53
N ILE A 3 -8.57 -6.01 12.73
CA ILE A 3 -8.00 -5.85 14.09
C ILE A 3 -7.31 -4.48 14.17
N ASP A 4 -7.70 -3.70 15.21
CA ASP A 4 -7.13 -2.39 15.55
C ASP A 4 -7.25 -1.33 14.42
N ARG A 5 -6.27 -0.46 14.25
CA ARG A 5 -6.25 0.67 13.30
C ARG A 5 -7.24 1.78 13.63
N LYS A 6 -7.55 1.95 14.92
CA LYS A 6 -8.51 2.97 15.39
C LYS A 6 -8.10 4.37 14.96
N THR A 7 -6.84 4.72 15.14
CA THR A 7 -6.31 6.05 14.78
C THR A 7 -6.44 6.34 13.29
N GLU A 8 -6.14 5.36 12.45
CA GLU A 8 -6.24 5.52 11.00
C GLU A 8 -7.71 5.59 10.55
N LEU A 9 -8.59 4.78 11.15
CA LEU A 9 -10.03 4.87 10.91
C LEU A 9 -10.61 6.21 11.36
N GLU A 10 -10.25 6.70 12.54
CA GLU A 10 -10.67 8.01 13.06
C GLU A 10 -10.24 9.16 12.11
N LEU A 11 -9.02 9.10 11.57
CA LEU A 11 -8.55 10.08 10.59
C LEU A 11 -9.38 10.03 9.30
N LEU A 12 -9.66 8.84 8.77
CA LEU A 12 -10.52 8.66 7.58
C LEU A 12 -11.93 9.18 7.86
N GLU A 13 -12.51 8.86 9.00
CA GLU A 13 -13.84 9.34 9.43
C GLU A 13 -13.88 10.87 9.57
N GLN A 14 -12.85 11.47 10.15
CA GLN A 14 -12.76 12.93 10.26
C GLN A 14 -12.79 13.59 8.88
N ARG A 15 -12.07 13.04 7.90
CA ARG A 15 -12.07 13.53 6.52
C ARG A 15 -13.40 13.28 5.82
N TYR A 16 -13.99 12.13 6.03
CA TYR A 16 -15.29 11.82 5.46
C TYR A 16 -16.39 12.80 5.91
N ARG A 17 -16.38 13.17 7.20
CA ARG A 17 -17.36 14.11 7.78
C ARG A 17 -17.12 15.57 7.44
N SER A 18 -16.02 15.91 6.79
CA SER A 18 -15.77 17.29 6.35
C SER A 18 -16.80 17.72 5.29
N ASN A 19 -17.13 18.99 5.23
CA ASN A 19 -18.05 19.54 4.23
C ASN A 19 -17.35 20.02 2.95
N GLN A 20 -16.23 19.41 2.60
CA GLN A 20 -15.44 19.75 1.41
C GLN A 20 -14.99 18.49 0.68
N ALA A 21 -14.53 18.68 -0.56
CA ALA A 21 -13.87 17.60 -1.27
C ALA A 21 -12.57 17.19 -0.55
N GLU A 22 -12.34 15.89 -0.46
CA GLU A 22 -11.16 15.32 0.17
C GLU A 22 -10.34 14.50 -0.83
N LEU A 23 -9.04 14.79 -0.92
CA LEU A 23 -8.06 13.98 -1.62
C LEU A 23 -7.10 13.41 -0.59
N PHE A 24 -7.38 12.17 -0.17
CA PHE A 24 -6.63 11.45 0.84
C PHE A 24 -5.59 10.53 0.18
N VAL A 25 -4.36 10.50 0.68
CA VAL A 25 -3.31 9.59 0.19
C VAL A 25 -2.94 8.61 1.29
N LEU A 26 -3.24 7.31 1.07
CA LEU A 26 -2.86 6.21 1.94
C LEU A 26 -1.74 5.42 1.28
N TYR A 27 -0.59 5.30 1.92
CA TYR A 27 0.51 4.54 1.35
C TYR A 27 1.25 3.75 2.44
N GLY A 28 2.04 2.79 2.05
CA GLY A 28 2.77 1.94 2.98
C GLY A 28 3.12 0.60 2.34
N ARG A 29 3.97 -0.17 3.00
CA ARG A 29 4.46 -1.46 2.49
C ARG A 29 3.32 -2.39 2.09
N ARG A 30 3.59 -3.29 1.16
CA ARG A 30 2.70 -4.43 0.87
C ARG A 30 2.43 -5.21 2.15
N ARG A 31 1.23 -5.80 2.24
CA ARG A 31 0.81 -6.65 3.38
C ARG A 31 0.63 -5.95 4.71
N VAL A 32 0.75 -4.61 4.75
CA VAL A 32 0.53 -3.80 5.96
C VAL A 32 -0.96 -3.58 6.29
N GLY A 33 -1.86 -4.00 5.37
CA GLY A 33 -3.31 -3.96 5.60
C GLY A 33 -4.02 -2.71 5.07
N LYS A 34 -3.48 -2.01 4.06
CA LYS A 34 -4.11 -0.82 3.46
C LYS A 34 -5.50 -1.10 2.88
N THR A 35 -5.60 -2.09 2.01
CA THR A 35 -6.85 -2.50 1.36
C THR A 35 -7.90 -2.93 2.38
N GLU A 36 -7.50 -3.71 3.39
CA GLU A 36 -8.38 -4.14 4.50
C GLU A 36 -8.89 -2.95 5.31
N LEU A 37 -8.02 -1.96 5.60
CA LEU A 37 -8.40 -0.72 6.27
C LEU A 37 -9.45 0.04 5.47
N LEU A 38 -9.24 0.18 4.16
CA LEU A 38 -10.18 0.88 3.28
C LEU A 38 -11.50 0.12 3.12
N HIS A 39 -11.49 -1.21 3.02
CA HIS A 39 -12.72 -1.99 3.03
C HIS A 39 -13.50 -1.83 4.34
N ALA A 40 -12.80 -1.87 5.49
CA ALA A 40 -13.45 -1.64 6.78
C ALA A 40 -14.04 -0.23 6.88
N PHE A 41 -13.34 0.78 6.38
CA PHE A 41 -13.81 2.17 6.35
C PHE A 41 -15.01 2.38 5.43
N CYS A 42 -15.04 1.71 4.27
CA CYS A 42 -16.07 1.88 3.25
C CYS A 42 -17.34 1.04 3.49
N ALA A 43 -17.32 0.07 4.41
CA ALA A 43 -18.32 -0.99 4.53
C ALA A 43 -19.77 -0.50 4.62
N ASP A 44 -20.02 0.65 5.25
CA ASP A 44 -21.33 1.25 5.48
C ASP A 44 -21.57 2.56 4.71
N LYS A 45 -20.71 2.87 3.74
CA LYS A 45 -20.68 4.13 3.00
C LYS A 45 -20.83 3.91 1.48
N PRO A 46 -21.45 4.83 0.75
CA PRO A 46 -21.49 4.74 -0.72
C PRO A 46 -20.08 4.91 -1.29
N HIS A 47 -19.62 3.90 -2.02
CA HIS A 47 -18.25 3.92 -2.54
C HIS A 47 -18.10 3.22 -3.90
N VAL A 48 -17.12 3.69 -4.67
CA VAL A 48 -16.52 2.97 -5.79
C VAL A 48 -15.13 2.50 -5.32
N PHE A 49 -14.88 1.21 -5.40
CA PHE A 49 -13.61 0.62 -4.98
C PHE A 49 -12.91 0.01 -6.19
N PHE A 50 -12.02 0.77 -6.81
CA PHE A 50 -11.22 0.32 -7.94
C PHE A 50 -9.85 -0.13 -7.49
N ILE A 51 -9.48 -1.36 -7.85
CA ILE A 51 -8.15 -1.92 -7.63
C ILE A 51 -7.43 -1.97 -8.97
N ALA A 52 -6.39 -1.17 -9.12
CA ALA A 52 -5.56 -1.19 -10.32
C ALA A 52 -4.73 -2.48 -10.40
N THR A 53 -4.53 -2.97 -11.61
CA THR A 53 -3.78 -4.20 -11.87
C THR A 53 -2.64 -3.95 -12.87
N LEU A 54 -1.75 -4.93 -13.02
CA LEU A 54 -0.72 -4.92 -14.07
C LEU A 54 -1.33 -5.34 -15.41
N SER A 55 -2.26 -4.54 -15.93
CA SER A 55 -2.91 -4.74 -17.21
C SER A 55 -2.76 -3.50 -18.10
N SER A 56 -3.27 -3.54 -19.32
CA SER A 56 -3.19 -2.40 -20.25
C SER A 56 -3.99 -1.20 -19.72
N ASP A 57 -3.59 0.02 -20.09
CA ASP A 57 -4.29 1.26 -19.73
C ASP A 57 -5.77 1.22 -20.15
N SER A 58 -6.05 0.66 -21.34
CA SER A 58 -7.41 0.50 -21.87
C SER A 58 -8.28 -0.46 -21.04
N GLU A 59 -7.72 -1.58 -20.58
CA GLU A 59 -8.45 -2.52 -19.71
C GLU A 59 -8.73 -1.91 -18.33
N GLN A 60 -7.77 -1.18 -17.77
CA GLN A 60 -7.96 -0.48 -16.52
C GLN A 60 -9.04 0.59 -16.64
N LEU A 61 -9.01 1.39 -17.72
CA LEU A 61 -10.04 2.38 -18.00
C LEU A 61 -11.42 1.75 -18.18
N ALA A 62 -11.52 0.61 -18.90
CA ALA A 62 -12.79 -0.11 -19.09
C ALA A 62 -13.36 -0.60 -17.74
N THR A 63 -12.52 -1.22 -16.91
CA THR A 63 -12.92 -1.71 -15.58
C THR A 63 -13.38 -0.55 -14.68
N PHE A 64 -12.61 0.52 -14.61
CA PHE A 64 -12.96 1.71 -13.85
C PHE A 64 -14.26 2.34 -14.34
N SER A 65 -14.44 2.43 -15.67
CA SER A 65 -15.66 2.98 -16.30
C SER A 65 -16.92 2.23 -15.90
N GLN A 66 -16.85 0.90 -15.93
CA GLN A 66 -17.98 0.03 -15.54
C GLN A 66 -18.34 0.21 -14.07
N GLN A 67 -17.35 0.30 -13.18
CA GLN A 67 -17.59 0.51 -11.74
C GLN A 67 -18.20 1.88 -11.45
N VAL A 68 -17.68 2.94 -12.08
CA VAL A 68 -18.21 4.31 -11.93
C VAL A 68 -19.63 4.40 -12.49
N TYR A 69 -19.88 3.83 -13.66
CA TYR A 69 -21.20 3.83 -14.26
C TYR A 69 -22.22 3.04 -13.44
N GLY A 70 -21.83 1.84 -12.96
CA GLY A 70 -22.66 0.98 -12.11
C GLY A 70 -22.95 1.57 -10.73
N PHE A 71 -22.16 2.54 -10.26
CA PHE A 71 -22.43 3.23 -9.01
C PHE A 71 -23.73 4.08 -9.07
N THR A 72 -24.10 4.58 -10.24
CA THR A 72 -25.27 5.45 -10.45
C THR A 72 -26.38 4.81 -11.28
N HIS A 73 -26.10 3.71 -11.98
CA HIS A 73 -27.04 3.05 -12.88
C HIS A 73 -27.17 1.56 -12.52
N ALA A 74 -28.40 1.07 -12.45
CA ALA A 74 -28.67 -0.34 -12.14
C ALA A 74 -28.14 -1.30 -13.22
N ASP A 75 -28.23 -0.88 -14.49
CA ASP A 75 -27.80 -1.66 -15.64
C ASP A 75 -26.57 -1.02 -16.30
N VAL A 76 -25.47 -1.74 -16.35
CA VAL A 76 -24.26 -1.32 -17.04
C VAL A 76 -24.22 -1.97 -18.42
N PRO A 77 -24.22 -1.19 -19.53
CA PRO A 77 -24.12 -1.75 -20.87
C PRO A 77 -22.85 -2.59 -21.01
N SER A 78 -22.96 -3.77 -21.64
CA SER A 78 -21.81 -4.63 -21.89
C SER A 78 -20.75 -3.87 -22.70
N GLY A 79 -19.50 -3.88 -22.21
CA GLY A 79 -18.38 -3.19 -22.87
C GLY A 79 -18.39 -1.67 -22.73
N PHE A 80 -19.23 -1.10 -21.86
CA PHE A 80 -19.22 0.34 -21.60
C PHE A 80 -17.83 0.80 -21.13
N THR A 81 -17.33 1.85 -21.77
CA THR A 81 -16.06 2.49 -21.42
C THR A 81 -16.14 3.97 -21.73
N PHE A 82 -15.69 4.82 -20.81
CA PHE A 82 -15.52 6.24 -21.10
C PHE A 82 -14.43 6.46 -22.15
N PRO A 83 -14.50 7.51 -22.96
CA PRO A 83 -13.54 7.73 -24.06
C PRO A 83 -12.12 8.05 -23.56
N SER A 84 -11.96 8.43 -22.30
CA SER A 84 -10.65 8.74 -21.68
C SER A 84 -10.73 8.72 -20.17
N TRP A 85 -9.58 8.65 -19.50
CA TRP A 85 -9.46 8.86 -18.05
C TRP A 85 -9.99 10.22 -17.61
N GLU A 86 -9.76 11.26 -18.40
CA GLU A 86 -10.30 12.59 -18.08
C GLU A 86 -11.84 12.57 -18.04
N ALA A 87 -12.48 11.97 -19.03
CA ALA A 87 -13.95 11.83 -19.08
C ALA A 87 -14.46 11.00 -17.88
N ALA A 88 -13.83 9.88 -17.59
CA ALA A 88 -14.19 9.01 -16.47
C ALA A 88 -14.08 9.72 -15.12
N LEU A 89 -13.00 10.48 -14.91
CA LEU A 89 -12.81 11.26 -13.67
C LEU A 89 -13.76 12.46 -13.56
N ARG A 90 -14.11 13.10 -14.68
CA ARG A 90 -15.06 14.25 -14.69
C ARG A 90 -16.46 13.84 -14.25
N VAL A 91 -16.90 12.65 -14.60
CA VAL A 91 -18.23 12.13 -14.21
C VAL A 91 -18.34 11.97 -12.69
N LEU A 92 -17.22 11.72 -11.97
CA LEU A 92 -17.22 11.66 -10.50
C LEU A 92 -17.71 12.96 -9.86
N GLY A 93 -17.53 14.11 -10.51
CA GLY A 93 -18.03 15.40 -10.03
C GLY A 93 -19.55 15.61 -10.24
N GLU A 94 -20.24 14.67 -10.87
CA GLU A 94 -21.69 14.67 -11.07
C GLU A 94 -22.40 13.74 -10.08
N LEU A 95 -21.63 12.99 -9.29
CA LEU A 95 -22.19 12.10 -8.28
C LEU A 95 -22.91 12.90 -7.20
N PRO A 96 -24.04 12.35 -6.65
CA PRO A 96 -24.74 13.02 -5.57
C PRO A 96 -23.83 13.20 -4.36
N GLY A 97 -23.78 14.41 -3.80
CA GLY A 97 -22.90 14.75 -2.70
C GLY A 97 -23.37 14.27 -1.32
N GLN A 98 -24.60 13.75 -1.21
CA GLN A 98 -25.17 13.28 0.04
C GLN A 98 -25.91 11.95 -0.17
N PRO A 99 -25.50 10.89 0.52
CA PRO A 99 -24.29 10.79 1.35
C PRO A 99 -23.00 10.94 0.51
N LYS A 100 -21.94 11.49 1.13
CA LYS A 100 -20.63 11.76 0.46
C LYS A 100 -20.10 10.50 -0.20
N PRO A 101 -19.91 10.48 -1.54
CA PRO A 101 -19.34 9.31 -2.22
C PRO A 101 -17.84 9.20 -1.98
N ILE A 102 -17.37 7.97 -1.76
CA ILE A 102 -15.96 7.64 -1.62
C ILE A 102 -15.50 6.97 -2.91
N ILE A 103 -14.41 7.45 -3.48
CA ILE A 103 -13.75 6.83 -4.63
C ILE A 103 -12.37 6.36 -4.21
N VAL A 104 -12.19 5.06 -4.10
CA VAL A 104 -10.90 4.44 -3.79
C VAL A 104 -10.22 4.02 -5.09
N LEU A 105 -9.01 4.52 -5.31
CA LEU A 105 -8.08 4.05 -6.32
C LEU A 105 -6.97 3.28 -5.61
N ASP A 106 -7.18 1.99 -5.39
CA ASP A 106 -6.19 1.11 -4.75
C ASP A 106 -5.15 0.65 -5.76
N GLU A 107 -3.93 0.40 -5.30
CA GLU A 107 -2.73 0.15 -6.11
C GLU A 107 -2.50 1.23 -7.18
N PHE A 108 -2.71 2.50 -6.84
CA PHE A 108 -2.59 3.67 -7.71
C PHE A 108 -1.26 3.72 -8.48
N THR A 109 -0.21 3.13 -7.91
CA THR A 109 1.09 3.00 -8.56
C THR A 109 1.06 2.15 -9.84
N TYR A 110 0.13 1.21 -9.97
CA TYR A 110 -0.06 0.45 -11.22
C TYR A 110 -0.74 1.31 -12.30
N LEU A 111 -1.67 2.19 -11.92
CA LEU A 111 -2.21 3.18 -12.86
C LEU A 111 -1.10 4.08 -13.42
N ILE A 112 -0.24 4.63 -12.54
CA ILE A 112 0.90 5.47 -12.95
C ILE A 112 1.86 4.69 -13.83
N SER A 113 2.10 3.40 -13.54
CA SER A 113 3.00 2.55 -14.34
C SER A 113 2.46 2.28 -15.74
N GLY A 114 1.14 2.11 -15.88
CA GLY A 114 0.46 1.91 -17.15
C GLY A 114 0.31 3.22 -17.95
N ASN A 115 0.06 4.32 -17.25
CA ASN A 115 -0.13 5.63 -17.88
C ASN A 115 0.43 6.75 -17.00
N LYS A 116 1.60 7.26 -17.37
CA LYS A 116 2.31 8.35 -16.66
C LYS A 116 1.55 9.67 -16.60
N ALA A 117 0.54 9.86 -17.44
CA ALA A 117 -0.27 11.07 -17.46
C ALA A 117 -1.36 11.09 -16.37
N ILE A 118 -1.68 9.96 -15.74
CA ILE A 118 -2.77 9.84 -14.74
C ILE A 118 -2.67 10.90 -13.63
N PRO A 119 -1.54 11.14 -12.97
CA PRO A 119 -1.46 12.17 -11.94
C PRO A 119 -1.78 13.57 -12.46
N SER A 120 -1.35 13.91 -13.68
CA SER A 120 -1.62 15.23 -14.30
C SER A 120 -3.07 15.34 -14.76
N ILE A 121 -3.66 14.28 -15.27
CA ILE A 121 -5.09 14.25 -15.63
C ILE A 121 -5.94 14.43 -14.36
N LEU A 122 -5.62 13.70 -13.30
CA LEU A 122 -6.32 13.84 -12.03
C LEU A 122 -6.15 15.25 -11.45
N GLN A 123 -4.95 15.82 -11.51
CA GLN A 123 -4.69 17.20 -11.10
C GLN A 123 -5.65 18.18 -11.83
N LYS A 124 -5.71 18.09 -13.15
CA LYS A 124 -6.56 18.94 -13.99
C LYS A 124 -8.04 18.84 -13.58
N VAL A 125 -8.56 17.61 -13.51
CA VAL A 125 -9.97 17.37 -13.15
C VAL A 125 -10.25 17.78 -11.71
N TRP A 126 -9.32 17.56 -10.79
CA TRP A 126 -9.43 18.04 -9.42
C TRP A 126 -9.56 19.56 -9.35
N ASP A 127 -8.65 20.28 -10.00
CA ASP A 127 -8.61 21.74 -9.96
C ASP A 127 -9.82 22.37 -10.66
N GLU A 128 -10.32 21.78 -11.73
CA GLU A 128 -11.45 22.32 -12.49
C GLU A 128 -12.81 21.95 -11.92
N LYS A 129 -12.96 20.76 -11.34
CA LYS A 129 -14.27 20.21 -10.97
C LYS A 129 -14.35 19.63 -9.56
N LEU A 130 -13.52 18.63 -9.24
CA LEU A 130 -13.74 17.78 -8.06
C LEU A 130 -13.59 18.53 -6.74
N LYS A 131 -12.65 19.48 -6.63
CA LYS A 131 -12.45 20.27 -5.40
C LYS A 131 -13.68 21.07 -4.96
N ASN A 132 -14.62 21.32 -5.87
CA ASN A 132 -15.85 22.05 -5.58
C ASN A 132 -17.06 21.14 -5.30
N THR A 133 -16.82 19.85 -5.11
CA THR A 133 -17.85 18.83 -4.82
C THR A 133 -17.78 18.36 -3.37
N GLN A 134 -18.59 17.38 -3.03
CA GLN A 134 -18.56 16.70 -1.72
C GLN A 134 -17.90 15.31 -1.79
N ILE A 135 -17.01 15.07 -2.77
CA ILE A 135 -16.38 13.75 -2.96
C ILE A 135 -15.24 13.51 -1.97
N MET A 136 -15.05 12.27 -1.57
CA MET A 136 -13.83 11.82 -0.93
C MET A 136 -13.09 10.85 -1.85
N MET A 137 -11.95 11.28 -2.40
CA MET A 137 -11.08 10.44 -3.21
C MET A 137 -9.93 9.93 -2.36
N VAL A 138 -9.67 8.63 -2.42
CA VAL A 138 -8.56 7.97 -1.72
C VAL A 138 -7.61 7.34 -2.72
N LEU A 139 -6.38 7.83 -2.78
CA LEU A 139 -5.30 7.23 -3.55
C LEU A 139 -4.52 6.31 -2.63
N CYS A 140 -4.50 5.02 -2.93
CA CYS A 140 -3.80 4.02 -2.12
C CYS A 140 -2.69 3.37 -2.94
N GLY A 141 -1.50 3.22 -2.36
CA GLY A 141 -0.36 2.61 -3.07
C GLY A 141 0.61 1.87 -2.16
N SER A 142 1.12 0.76 -2.67
CA SER A 142 2.07 -0.11 -1.96
C SER A 142 3.53 0.27 -2.22
N TYR A 143 3.85 0.85 -3.37
CA TYR A 143 5.21 1.24 -3.72
C TYR A 143 5.51 2.64 -3.15
N ILE A 144 6.07 2.66 -1.92
CA ILE A 144 6.31 3.87 -1.14
C ILE A 144 7.11 4.91 -1.94
N GLY A 145 8.22 4.51 -2.56
CA GLY A 145 9.08 5.43 -3.32
C GLY A 145 8.31 6.14 -4.44
N MET A 146 7.49 5.42 -5.21
CA MET A 146 6.68 6.02 -6.27
C MET A 146 5.58 6.95 -5.70
N MET A 147 4.94 6.56 -4.59
CA MET A 147 3.97 7.43 -3.93
C MET A 147 4.62 8.70 -3.41
N GLU A 148 5.81 8.61 -2.82
CA GLU A 148 6.55 9.78 -2.32
C GLU A 148 7.05 10.70 -3.45
N THR A 149 7.43 10.16 -4.63
CA THR A 149 7.93 10.97 -5.75
C THR A 149 6.81 11.48 -6.67
N GLU A 150 5.91 10.60 -7.13
CA GLU A 150 4.94 10.90 -8.19
C GLU A 150 3.60 11.48 -7.67
N VAL A 151 3.33 11.31 -6.35
CA VAL A 151 2.06 11.76 -5.75
C VAL A 151 2.30 12.84 -4.69
N LEU A 152 3.25 12.61 -3.78
CA LEU A 152 3.49 13.47 -2.62
C LEU A 152 4.60 14.50 -2.84
N GLY A 153 5.50 14.26 -3.80
CA GLY A 153 6.69 15.06 -4.06
C GLY A 153 6.39 16.51 -4.45
N TYR A 154 7.30 17.41 -4.14
CA TYR A 154 7.15 18.85 -4.45
C TYR A 154 6.90 19.13 -5.95
N GLN A 155 7.49 18.32 -6.83
CA GLN A 155 7.31 18.45 -8.28
C GLN A 155 6.17 17.58 -8.84
N ALA A 156 5.51 16.78 -7.97
CA ALA A 156 4.42 15.93 -8.42
C ALA A 156 3.18 16.75 -8.78
N PRO A 157 2.39 16.33 -9.80
CA PRO A 157 1.18 17.05 -10.21
C PRO A 157 0.16 17.26 -9.07
N LEU A 158 0.07 16.30 -8.16
CA LEU A 158 -0.89 16.34 -7.04
C LEU A 158 -0.35 17.07 -5.80
N TYR A 159 0.88 17.62 -5.86
CA TYR A 159 1.41 18.41 -4.76
C TYR A 159 0.49 19.60 -4.44
N GLY A 160 0.20 19.78 -3.14
CA GLY A 160 -0.68 20.86 -2.66
C GLY A 160 -2.19 20.63 -2.87
N ARG A 161 -2.62 19.51 -3.53
CA ARG A 161 -4.06 19.16 -3.71
C ARG A 161 -4.55 18.15 -2.68
N ARG A 162 -3.64 17.34 -2.12
CA ARG A 162 -4.01 16.42 -1.05
C ARG A 162 -4.50 17.20 0.19
N THR A 163 -5.59 16.73 0.78
CA THR A 163 -6.11 17.27 2.03
C THR A 163 -5.55 16.55 3.25
N ALA A 164 -5.14 15.29 3.07
CA ALA A 164 -4.40 14.52 4.06
C ALA A 164 -3.57 13.40 3.42
N SER A 165 -2.56 12.92 4.13
CA SER A 165 -1.81 11.74 3.75
C SER A 165 -1.37 10.95 4.99
N THR A 166 -1.33 9.62 4.86
CA THR A 166 -0.91 8.73 5.94
C THR A 166 -0.03 7.61 5.41
N LEU A 167 1.15 7.47 5.99
CA LEU A 167 1.98 6.28 5.84
C LEU A 167 1.50 5.22 6.81
N LEU A 168 0.82 4.19 6.31
CA LEU A 168 0.41 3.06 7.13
C LEU A 168 1.64 2.23 7.51
N ARG A 169 1.94 2.22 8.80
CA ARG A 169 3.10 1.50 9.35
C ARG A 169 2.70 0.09 9.79
N PRO A 170 3.67 -0.85 9.89
CA PRO A 170 3.45 -2.09 10.60
C PRO A 170 2.87 -1.83 12.00
N MET A 171 2.08 -2.76 12.52
CA MET A 171 1.52 -2.68 13.86
C MET A 171 2.62 -2.74 14.92
N ASP A 172 2.45 -2.01 16.00
CA ASP A 172 3.31 -2.14 17.16
C ASP A 172 3.06 -3.47 17.90
N LEU A 173 3.81 -3.70 18.97
CA LEU A 173 3.66 -4.91 19.79
C LEU A 173 2.26 -5.03 20.39
N ALA A 174 1.68 -3.93 20.88
CA ALA A 174 0.39 -3.95 21.55
C ALA A 174 -0.74 -4.33 20.58
N SER A 175 -0.76 -3.71 19.40
CA SER A 175 -1.71 -4.01 18.33
C SER A 175 -1.52 -5.42 17.78
N SER A 176 -0.26 -5.86 17.61
CA SER A 176 0.06 -7.21 17.13
C SER A 176 -0.36 -8.31 18.11
N ALA A 177 -0.28 -8.01 19.41
CA ALA A 177 -0.69 -8.95 20.47
C ALA A 177 -2.19 -9.30 20.43
N LEU A 178 -3.02 -8.44 19.83
CA LEU A 178 -4.47 -8.69 19.69
C LEU A 178 -4.78 -9.85 18.72
N PHE A 179 -3.84 -10.25 17.88
CA PHE A 179 -4.00 -11.42 17.00
C PHE A 179 -3.93 -12.74 17.75
N PHE A 180 -3.35 -12.74 18.96
CA PHE A 180 -3.00 -13.95 19.71
C PHE A 180 -3.51 -13.89 21.14
N PRO A 181 -4.83 -13.92 21.38
CA PRO A 181 -5.37 -13.89 22.72
C PRO A 181 -4.91 -15.07 23.60
N GLY A 182 -4.66 -16.22 22.99
CA GLY A 182 -4.21 -17.44 23.67
C GLY A 182 -2.71 -17.47 24.02
N TYR A 183 -1.88 -16.60 23.46
CA TYR A 183 -0.45 -16.57 23.74
C TYR A 183 -0.12 -15.83 25.03
N SER A 184 0.92 -16.31 25.71
CA SER A 184 1.58 -15.59 26.79
C SER A 184 2.23 -14.28 26.30
N ALA A 185 2.60 -13.38 27.21
CA ALA A 185 3.29 -12.14 26.86
C ALA A 185 4.64 -12.40 26.13
N GLU A 186 5.35 -13.44 26.53
CA GLU A 186 6.61 -13.85 25.92
C GLU A 186 6.40 -14.35 24.48
N GLU A 187 5.42 -15.24 24.25
CA GLU A 187 5.09 -15.75 22.91
C GLU A 187 4.62 -14.65 21.96
N LYS A 188 3.82 -13.68 22.45
CA LYS A 188 3.42 -12.48 21.70
C LYS A 188 4.62 -11.65 21.30
N PHE A 189 5.57 -11.43 22.22
CA PHE A 189 6.80 -10.71 21.93
C PHE A 189 7.67 -11.45 20.93
N ILE A 190 7.88 -12.78 21.08
CA ILE A 190 8.64 -13.62 20.15
C ILE A 190 8.00 -13.55 18.76
N THR A 191 6.67 -13.71 18.66
CA THR A 191 5.95 -13.64 17.39
C THR A 191 6.19 -12.29 16.71
N TRP A 192 6.00 -11.18 17.43
CA TRP A 192 6.22 -9.85 16.90
C TRP A 192 7.69 -9.61 16.51
N ALA A 193 8.65 -10.09 17.27
CA ALA A 193 10.08 -9.96 16.96
C ALA A 193 10.47 -10.74 15.69
N VAL A 194 9.80 -11.85 15.39
CA VAL A 194 10.10 -12.73 14.24
C VAL A 194 9.40 -12.26 12.97
N VAL A 195 8.09 -11.97 13.02
CA VAL A 195 7.29 -11.63 11.83
C VAL A 195 7.01 -10.12 11.71
N GLY A 196 7.40 -9.33 12.69
CA GLY A 196 7.10 -7.91 12.77
C GLY A 196 5.59 -7.66 12.96
N GLY A 197 5.19 -6.41 12.78
CA GLY A 197 3.78 -6.00 12.89
C GLY A 197 3.00 -6.04 11.58
N MET A 198 3.34 -6.93 10.67
CA MET A 198 2.66 -7.05 9.37
C MET A 198 1.44 -7.97 9.50
N PRO A 199 0.19 -7.44 9.36
CA PRO A 199 -1.03 -8.21 9.57
C PRO A 199 -1.09 -9.52 8.76
N TYR A 200 -0.59 -9.49 7.53
CA TYR A 200 -0.54 -10.69 6.69
C TYR A 200 0.32 -11.80 7.32
N TYR A 201 1.47 -11.46 7.89
CA TYR A 201 2.35 -12.44 8.54
C TYR A 201 1.80 -12.88 9.90
N LEU A 202 1.24 -11.95 10.68
CA LEU A 202 0.61 -12.28 11.95
C LEU A 202 -0.52 -13.29 11.77
N ARG A 203 -1.34 -13.17 10.71
CA ARG A 203 -2.44 -14.09 10.41
C ARG A 203 -2.01 -15.51 10.03
N THR A 204 -0.74 -15.75 9.66
CA THR A 204 -0.27 -17.09 9.36
C THR A 204 0.00 -17.91 10.60
N PHE A 205 0.21 -17.26 11.76
CA PHE A 205 0.44 -17.92 13.04
C PHE A 205 -0.89 -18.25 13.74
N GLN A 206 -0.91 -19.35 14.48
CA GLN A 206 -2.07 -19.82 15.25
C GLN A 206 -1.68 -19.95 16.72
N ASP A 207 -2.38 -19.25 17.61
CA ASP A 207 -2.10 -19.28 19.05
C ASP A 207 -2.60 -20.55 19.76
N SER A 208 -3.25 -21.44 19.05
CA SER A 208 -3.51 -22.82 19.47
C SER A 208 -2.27 -23.73 19.41
N GLN A 209 -1.19 -23.27 18.77
CA GLN A 209 0.09 -23.97 18.66
C GLN A 209 1.18 -23.17 19.36
N ASN A 210 2.21 -23.86 19.85
CA ASN A 210 3.40 -23.22 20.39
C ASN A 210 4.08 -22.32 19.34
N VAL A 211 4.59 -21.18 19.75
CA VAL A 211 5.22 -20.18 18.86
C VAL A 211 6.36 -20.75 18.03
N PHE A 212 7.19 -21.63 18.61
CA PHE A 212 8.30 -22.28 17.88
C PHE A 212 7.83 -23.28 16.84
N SER A 213 6.67 -23.92 17.06
CA SER A 213 6.02 -24.79 16.07
C SER A 213 5.56 -23.96 14.86
N ASN A 214 4.91 -22.80 15.08
CA ASN A 214 4.55 -21.87 14.02
C ASN A 214 5.79 -21.37 13.24
N ILE A 215 6.87 -20.99 13.93
CA ILE A 215 8.12 -20.56 13.30
C ILE A 215 8.67 -21.67 12.40
N ARG A 216 8.76 -22.89 12.92
CA ARG A 216 9.25 -24.05 12.15
C ARG A 216 8.39 -24.28 10.91
N GLN A 217 7.08 -24.34 11.07
CA GLN A 217 6.13 -24.66 10.00
C GLN A 217 6.07 -23.57 8.94
N HIS A 218 5.98 -22.30 9.33
CA HIS A 218 5.69 -21.22 8.38
C HIS A 218 6.94 -20.52 7.83
N ILE A 219 8.05 -20.50 8.59
CA ILE A 219 9.24 -19.73 8.23
C ILE A 219 10.41 -20.64 7.83
N LEU A 220 10.63 -21.76 8.55
CA LEU A 220 11.84 -22.57 8.36
C LEU A 220 11.62 -23.78 7.44
N ASP A 221 10.39 -24.19 7.20
CA ASP A 221 10.11 -25.29 6.29
C ASP A 221 10.25 -24.84 4.82
N ALA A 222 11.28 -25.36 4.17
CA ALA A 222 11.59 -25.05 2.78
C ALA A 222 10.57 -25.63 1.77
N GLN A 223 9.79 -26.64 2.15
CA GLN A 223 8.85 -27.31 1.25
C GLN A 223 7.44 -26.72 1.33
N SER A 224 6.97 -26.43 2.53
CA SER A 224 5.58 -26.03 2.77
C SER A 224 5.43 -24.69 3.52
N GLY A 225 6.53 -24.08 3.96
CA GLY A 225 6.50 -22.85 4.76
C GLY A 225 5.95 -21.66 4.00
N THR A 226 4.80 -21.17 4.41
CA THR A 226 4.09 -20.04 3.79
C THR A 226 4.94 -18.80 3.65
N LEU A 227 5.83 -18.54 4.62
CA LEU A 227 6.69 -17.34 4.67
C LEU A 227 8.16 -17.64 4.31
N PHE A 228 8.51 -18.90 4.00
CA PHE A 228 9.90 -19.27 3.69
C PHE A 228 10.50 -18.44 2.54
N ASN A 229 9.76 -18.32 1.45
CA ASN A 229 10.17 -17.59 0.26
C ASN A 229 9.77 -16.09 0.28
N GLU A 230 9.06 -15.67 1.31
CA GLU A 230 8.46 -14.34 1.39
C GLU A 230 9.45 -13.19 1.21
N PRO A 231 10.66 -13.18 1.84
CA PRO A 231 11.61 -12.10 1.64
C PRO A 231 12.08 -11.97 0.18
N ARG A 232 12.17 -13.12 -0.52
CA ARG A 232 12.53 -13.14 -1.94
C ARG A 232 11.40 -12.63 -2.82
N LEU A 233 10.18 -13.09 -2.57
CA LEU A 233 8.99 -12.69 -3.34
C LEU A 233 8.74 -11.20 -3.21
N LEU A 234 8.84 -10.64 -1.99
CA LEU A 234 8.68 -9.21 -1.74
C LEU A 234 9.67 -8.36 -2.57
N LEU A 235 10.92 -8.76 -2.63
CA LEU A 235 11.92 -8.04 -3.44
C LEU A 235 11.65 -8.18 -4.94
N MET A 236 11.22 -9.36 -5.41
CA MET A 236 10.89 -9.61 -6.81
C MET A 236 9.66 -8.81 -7.28
N GLU A 237 8.71 -8.57 -6.41
CA GLU A 237 7.52 -7.78 -6.72
C GLU A 237 7.80 -6.28 -6.84
N GLU A 238 8.78 -5.76 -6.09
CA GLU A 238 9.07 -4.33 -6.03
C GLU A 238 10.30 -3.90 -6.84
N LEU A 239 11.19 -4.85 -7.20
CA LEU A 239 12.48 -4.54 -7.82
C LEU A 239 12.67 -5.34 -9.13
N ARG A 240 13.19 -4.66 -10.16
CA ARG A 240 13.50 -5.31 -11.45
C ARG A 240 14.65 -6.33 -11.36
N GLU A 241 15.66 -6.06 -10.51
CA GLU A 241 16.85 -6.89 -10.32
C GLU A 241 17.10 -7.18 -8.84
N PRO A 242 16.31 -8.06 -8.21
CA PRO A 242 16.32 -8.25 -6.76
C PRO A 242 17.58 -8.93 -6.21
N ARG A 243 18.41 -9.56 -7.07
CA ARG A 243 19.58 -10.36 -6.66
C ARG A 243 20.56 -9.61 -5.79
N ASN A 244 20.95 -8.40 -6.20
CA ASN A 244 21.92 -7.58 -5.49
C ASN A 244 21.36 -7.10 -4.15
N TYR A 245 20.10 -6.71 -4.12
CA TYR A 245 19.41 -6.32 -2.87
C TYR A 245 19.35 -7.46 -1.88
N PHE A 246 19.06 -8.68 -2.35
CA PHE A 246 19.05 -9.86 -1.49
C PHE A 246 20.44 -10.15 -0.89
N SER A 247 21.51 -10.02 -1.69
CA SER A 247 22.89 -10.19 -1.23
C SER A 247 23.24 -9.15 -0.17
N ILE A 248 22.81 -7.90 -0.33
CA ILE A 248 23.00 -6.82 0.65
C ILE A 248 22.25 -7.12 1.95
N LEU A 249 20.98 -7.49 1.86
CA LEU A 249 20.18 -7.84 3.05
C LEU A 249 20.78 -9.04 3.79
N ARG A 250 21.29 -10.04 3.07
CA ARG A 250 22.00 -11.18 3.67
C ARG A 250 23.27 -10.75 4.40
N ALA A 251 24.07 -9.84 3.81
CA ALA A 251 25.28 -9.31 4.44
C ALA A 251 24.95 -8.55 5.75
N ILE A 252 23.88 -7.73 5.73
CA ILE A 252 23.38 -7.02 6.92
C ILE A 252 22.89 -8.02 7.98
N ALA A 253 22.12 -9.03 7.61
CA ALA A 253 21.64 -10.08 8.51
C ALA A 253 22.79 -10.89 9.16
N GLN A 254 23.95 -10.94 8.51
CA GLN A 254 25.18 -11.53 9.05
C GLN A 254 25.96 -10.58 9.98
N GLY A 255 25.39 -9.43 10.35
CA GLY A 255 25.97 -8.47 11.29
C GLY A 255 26.90 -7.40 10.65
N ARG A 256 26.97 -7.31 9.33
CA ARG A 256 27.75 -6.27 8.66
C ARG A 256 26.99 -4.95 8.67
N THR A 257 27.62 -3.90 9.20
CA THR A 257 26.94 -2.61 9.40
C THR A 257 27.59 -1.45 8.66
N ARG A 258 28.88 -1.61 8.28
CA ARG A 258 29.62 -0.57 7.54
C ARG A 258 29.49 -0.78 6.03
N LEU A 259 29.41 0.30 5.27
CA LEU A 259 29.22 0.28 3.83
C LEU A 259 30.19 -0.65 3.09
N ASN A 260 31.49 -0.55 3.41
CA ASN A 260 32.53 -1.39 2.80
C ASN A 260 32.39 -2.88 3.17
N GLU A 261 32.02 -3.18 4.41
CA GLU A 261 31.78 -4.55 4.88
C GLU A 261 30.56 -5.17 4.19
N ILE A 262 29.49 -4.37 4.01
CA ILE A 262 28.29 -4.79 3.27
C ILE A 262 28.64 -5.05 1.81
N ALA A 263 29.40 -4.16 1.16
CA ALA A 263 29.86 -4.31 -0.22
C ALA A 263 30.64 -5.61 -0.42
N GLN A 264 31.62 -5.84 0.43
CA GLN A 264 32.43 -7.06 0.41
C GLN A 264 31.57 -8.32 0.64
N GLY A 265 30.67 -8.26 1.63
CA GLY A 265 29.78 -9.38 1.96
C GLY A 265 28.74 -9.70 0.92
N ALA A 266 28.29 -8.71 0.19
CA ALA A 266 27.35 -8.87 -0.91
C ALA A 266 28.04 -9.31 -2.22
N GLY A 267 29.40 -9.30 -2.28
CA GLY A 267 30.16 -9.58 -3.49
C GLY A 267 30.03 -8.48 -4.57
N ILE A 268 29.79 -7.24 -4.15
CA ILE A 268 29.63 -6.09 -5.05
C ILE A 268 30.87 -5.20 -4.91
N GLY A 269 31.67 -5.12 -5.98
CA GLY A 269 32.96 -4.42 -5.95
C GLY A 269 32.85 -2.89 -5.85
N ASP A 270 31.75 -2.31 -6.33
CA ASP A 270 31.55 -0.87 -6.31
C ASP A 270 30.69 -0.42 -5.11
N VAL A 271 31.33 0.30 -4.21
CA VAL A 271 30.72 0.83 -2.98
C VAL A 271 29.63 1.87 -3.28
N THR A 272 29.77 2.65 -4.35
CA THR A 272 28.77 3.64 -4.77
C THR A 272 27.46 2.97 -5.20
N THR A 273 27.58 1.87 -5.92
CA THR A 273 26.42 1.03 -6.28
C THR A 273 25.73 0.45 -5.06
N VAL A 274 26.49 -0.01 -4.05
CA VAL A 274 25.90 -0.50 -2.78
C VAL A 274 25.19 0.61 -2.02
N ALA A 275 25.75 1.82 -1.97
CA ALA A 275 25.10 2.97 -1.33
C ALA A 275 23.72 3.26 -1.97
N ARG A 276 23.64 3.26 -3.31
CA ARG A 276 22.37 3.43 -4.04
C ARG A 276 21.37 2.32 -3.72
N TYR A 277 21.79 1.07 -3.65
CA TYR A 277 20.91 -0.04 -3.27
C TYR A 277 20.42 0.07 -1.82
N LEU A 278 21.27 0.50 -0.90
CA LEU A 278 20.88 0.75 0.49
C LEU A 278 19.86 1.89 0.59
N ASP A 279 20.01 2.97 -0.19
CA ASP A 279 19.02 4.06 -0.23
C ASP A 279 17.66 3.56 -0.69
N ILE A 280 17.61 2.72 -1.73
CA ILE A 280 16.37 2.10 -2.20
C ILE A 280 15.75 1.21 -1.12
N LEU A 281 16.53 0.35 -0.45
CA LEU A 281 16.05 -0.49 0.65
C LEU A 281 15.54 0.35 1.84
N GLN A 282 16.12 1.52 2.10
CA GLN A 282 15.63 2.47 3.10
C GLN A 282 14.30 3.12 2.67
N GLN A 283 14.18 3.53 1.40
CA GLN A 283 12.92 4.05 0.84
C GLN A 283 11.80 2.99 0.92
N MET A 284 12.12 1.73 0.65
CA MET A 284 11.20 0.59 0.83
C MET A 284 10.91 0.28 2.31
N ARG A 285 11.54 0.97 3.26
CA ARG A 285 11.42 0.72 4.71
C ARG A 285 11.79 -0.72 5.12
N LEU A 286 12.68 -1.38 4.37
CA LEU A 286 13.21 -2.71 4.69
C LEU A 286 14.38 -2.65 5.66
N ILE A 287 15.16 -1.58 5.61
CA ILE A 287 16.26 -1.30 6.51
C ILE A 287 16.18 0.12 7.08
N THR A 288 16.83 0.35 8.19
CA THR A 288 16.94 1.68 8.81
C THR A 288 18.43 1.96 9.11
N ARG A 289 18.91 3.13 8.70
CA ARG A 289 20.22 3.61 9.12
C ARG A 289 20.12 4.11 10.55
N ARG A 290 20.95 3.58 11.44
CA ARG A 290 21.18 4.15 12.77
C ARG A 290 22.43 5.03 12.69
N VAL A 291 22.31 6.26 13.16
CA VAL A 291 23.43 7.21 13.28
C VAL A 291 24.08 7.05 14.63
#